data_e5f139f05212e1646a2f84999e337874
#
_entry.id   e5f139f05212e1646a2f84999e337874
#
_cell.length_a   1.000
_cell.length_b   1.000
_cell.length_c   1.000
_cell.angle_alpha   90.00
_cell.angle_beta   90.00
_cell.angle_gamma   90.00
#
_symmetry.space_group_name_H-M   'P 1'
#
loop_
_entity.id
_entity.type
_entity.pdbx_description
1 polymer ?
#
loop_
_entity_poly.entity_id
_entity_poly.type
_entity_poly.pdbx_seq_one_letter_code
_entity_poly.pdbx_strand_id
1 'polypeptide(L)'
;MHLTEPVYRNPYWPTWPLIQITQSCTHNSCKFCTMYRDVPFRMQPMEWIEEVLRELQVLAPNAKTFQLLSANPLALSFDRLMPRLQLIRKYLPNLQHMYAATRVDDIKNKTIEQLKALRDIGVDEISLGVEIGDDWTLQRINKGYTAQDILEQCHKLDEAGIRYWMTFLNGVAGREHSHDHAVHSAEIFNQCHPMLVGTGGLTLFPGTPLLEETGRGEFTPLDEREMKQELHTFLQHLTCDCELNTHHTSTLHLTGPFLPRKQQLLDALQDAIDHADIDALARVRQQKRGL
;
A
#
# COMPACT_ATOMS: atom_id res chain seq x y z
N MET A 1 -19.97 -14.25 8.95
CA MET A 1 -18.79 -13.50 9.44
C MET A 1 -19.11 -12.02 9.45
N HIS A 2 -19.06 -11.40 10.62
CA HIS A 2 -19.31 -9.96 10.78
C HIS A 2 -18.01 -9.20 10.66
N LEU A 3 -17.92 -8.28 9.68
CA LEU A 3 -16.82 -7.31 9.55
C LEU A 3 -17.40 -5.92 9.76
N THR A 4 -16.64 -5.04 10.42
CA THR A 4 -17.04 -3.63 10.53
C THR A 4 -16.63 -2.88 9.27
N GLU A 5 -17.58 -2.21 8.65
CA GLU A 5 -17.37 -1.44 7.42
C GLU A 5 -16.62 -0.11 7.69
N PRO A 6 -15.88 0.43 6.73
CA PRO A 6 -15.69 -0.11 5.37
C PRO A 6 -14.64 -1.24 5.32
N VAL A 7 -14.78 -2.14 4.34
CA VAL A 7 -13.87 -3.27 4.10
C VAL A 7 -13.12 -3.08 2.79
N TYR A 8 -11.81 -2.88 2.88
CA TYR A 8 -10.92 -2.80 1.73
C TYR A 8 -10.00 -4.01 1.68
N ARG A 9 -10.11 -4.79 0.60
CA ARG A 9 -9.27 -5.97 0.37
C ARG A 9 -8.03 -5.57 -0.42
N ASN A 10 -6.96 -6.31 -0.20
CA ASN A 10 -5.83 -6.24 -1.09
C ASN A 10 -6.26 -6.70 -2.50
N PRO A 11 -6.05 -5.86 -3.54
CA PRO A 11 -6.47 -6.19 -4.91
C PRO A 11 -5.71 -7.38 -5.50
N TYR A 12 -4.52 -7.70 -4.99
CA TYR A 12 -3.70 -8.80 -5.50
C TYR A 12 -4.05 -10.16 -4.91
N TRP A 13 -4.74 -10.21 -3.76
CA TRP A 13 -5.22 -11.46 -3.12
C TRP A 13 -6.71 -11.36 -2.75
N PRO A 14 -7.59 -11.19 -3.72
CA PRO A 14 -9.01 -10.93 -3.45
C PRO A 14 -9.75 -12.12 -2.82
N THR A 15 -9.18 -13.32 -2.88
CA THR A 15 -9.79 -14.55 -2.37
C THR A 15 -9.32 -14.96 -0.98
N TRP A 16 -8.29 -14.31 -0.42
CA TRP A 16 -7.80 -14.68 0.91
C TRP A 16 -8.84 -14.36 1.99
N PRO A 17 -9.05 -15.26 2.97
CA PRO A 17 -9.89 -14.98 4.10
C PRO A 17 -9.38 -13.77 4.90
N LEU A 18 -10.29 -13.04 5.52
CA LEU A 18 -10.02 -11.81 6.25
C LEU A 18 -10.19 -12.01 7.74
N ILE A 19 -9.28 -11.45 8.53
CA ILE A 19 -9.42 -11.34 9.98
C ILE A 19 -9.23 -9.86 10.35
N GLN A 20 -10.24 -9.26 10.95
CA GLN A 20 -10.19 -7.86 11.37
C GLN A 20 -9.80 -7.76 12.84
N ILE A 21 -8.61 -7.23 13.12
CA ILE A 21 -8.13 -6.99 14.49
C ILE A 21 -8.15 -5.52 14.87
N THR A 22 -8.24 -4.64 13.86
CA THR A 22 -8.41 -3.19 14.00
C THR A 22 -9.40 -2.69 12.98
N GLN A 23 -9.86 -1.47 13.14
CA GLN A 23 -10.70 -0.74 12.17
C GLN A 23 -10.05 0.61 11.88
N SER A 24 -10.14 1.08 10.63
CA SER A 24 -9.69 2.40 10.20
C SER A 24 -8.16 2.54 10.11
N CYS A 25 -7.69 3.78 10.02
CA CYS A 25 -6.29 4.18 9.92
C CYS A 25 -5.95 5.11 11.08
N THR A 26 -4.81 4.89 11.73
CA THR A 26 -4.37 5.74 12.86
C THR A 26 -4.04 7.17 12.44
N HIS A 27 -3.58 7.38 11.22
CA HIS A 27 -3.25 8.71 10.70
C HIS A 27 -4.47 9.42 10.10
N ASN A 28 -5.17 8.75 9.20
CA ASN A 28 -6.46 9.12 8.58
C ASN A 28 -6.58 10.57 8.09
N SER A 29 -5.46 11.21 7.71
CA SER A 29 -5.39 12.64 7.33
C SER A 29 -4.58 12.92 6.06
N CYS A 30 -4.20 11.87 5.31
CA CYS A 30 -3.58 12.06 4.00
C CYS A 30 -4.54 12.79 3.05
N LYS A 31 -4.06 13.83 2.35
CA LYS A 31 -4.91 14.70 1.53
C LYS A 31 -5.56 14.02 0.33
N PHE A 32 -5.03 12.88 -0.12
CA PHE A 32 -5.57 12.12 -1.27
C PHE A 32 -6.54 11.00 -0.88
N CYS A 33 -6.60 10.61 0.41
CA CYS A 33 -7.28 9.40 0.85
C CYS A 33 -8.60 9.71 1.57
N THR A 34 -9.65 8.94 1.23
CA THR A 34 -10.97 8.99 1.88
C THR A 34 -11.39 7.67 2.52
N MET A 35 -10.56 6.61 2.43
CA MET A 35 -10.97 5.24 2.79
C MET A 35 -11.63 5.13 4.17
N TYR A 36 -11.08 5.83 5.16
CA TYR A 36 -11.55 5.74 6.55
C TYR A 36 -11.84 7.09 7.20
N ARG A 37 -12.00 8.16 6.43
CA ARG A 37 -12.02 9.55 6.95
C ARG A 37 -13.01 9.75 8.08
N ASP A 38 -14.20 9.17 7.97
CA ASP A 38 -15.28 9.32 8.96
C ASP A 38 -15.35 8.15 9.95
N VAL A 39 -14.33 7.30 9.96
CA VAL A 39 -14.27 6.10 10.81
C VAL A 39 -13.14 6.24 11.82
N PRO A 40 -13.44 6.34 13.13
CA PRO A 40 -12.40 6.40 14.15
C PRO A 40 -11.61 5.09 14.23
N PHE A 41 -10.30 5.22 14.47
CA PHE A 41 -9.47 4.03 14.70
C PHE A 41 -9.91 3.31 15.97
N ARG A 42 -10.11 2.00 15.86
CA ARG A 42 -10.49 1.13 16.99
C ARG A 42 -9.74 -0.20 16.89
N MET A 43 -9.44 -0.74 18.04
CA MET A 43 -8.97 -2.11 18.22
C MET A 43 -10.17 -3.01 18.50
N GLN A 44 -10.30 -4.13 17.80
CA GLN A 44 -11.39 -5.08 18.03
C GLN A 44 -11.22 -5.80 19.37
N PRO A 45 -12.31 -6.01 20.15
CA PRO A 45 -12.28 -6.81 21.38
C PRO A 45 -11.82 -8.24 21.10
N MET A 46 -11.16 -8.86 22.07
CA MET A 46 -10.67 -10.24 21.94
C MET A 46 -11.81 -11.23 21.73
N GLU A 47 -12.92 -11.03 22.43
CA GLU A 47 -14.13 -11.86 22.36
C GLU A 47 -14.72 -11.83 20.94
N TRP A 48 -14.76 -10.65 20.32
CA TRP A 48 -15.23 -10.49 18.94
C TRP A 48 -14.31 -11.22 17.94
N ILE A 49 -12.98 -11.09 18.12
CA ILE A 49 -12.02 -11.81 17.28
C ILE A 49 -12.22 -13.32 17.44
N GLU A 50 -12.43 -13.80 18.66
CA GLU A 50 -12.64 -15.22 18.93
C GLU A 50 -13.92 -15.77 18.26
N GLU A 51 -15.01 -15.00 18.27
CA GLU A 51 -16.25 -15.37 17.55
C GLU A 51 -16.00 -15.53 16.03
N VAL A 52 -15.32 -14.55 15.41
CA VAL A 52 -14.93 -14.61 14.00
C VAL A 52 -14.04 -15.82 13.71
N LEU A 53 -13.10 -16.13 14.61
CA LEU A 53 -12.20 -17.28 14.43
C LEU A 53 -12.92 -18.62 14.52
N ARG A 54 -13.95 -18.76 15.38
CA ARG A 54 -14.80 -19.97 15.41
C ARG A 54 -15.55 -20.18 14.08
N GLU A 55 -16.06 -19.11 13.49
CA GLU A 55 -16.68 -19.20 12.15
C GLU A 55 -15.64 -19.60 11.08
N LEU A 56 -14.45 -19.00 11.11
CA LEU A 56 -13.38 -19.29 10.14
C LEU A 56 -12.87 -20.73 10.24
N GLN A 57 -12.87 -21.35 11.43
CA GLN A 57 -12.55 -22.78 11.57
C GLN A 57 -13.49 -23.68 10.75
N VAL A 58 -14.75 -23.27 10.59
CA VAL A 58 -15.74 -24.00 9.78
C VAL A 58 -15.63 -23.65 8.30
N LEU A 59 -15.47 -22.34 7.99
CA LEU A 59 -15.51 -21.85 6.61
C LEU A 59 -14.18 -22.06 5.85
N ALA A 60 -13.05 -22.01 6.55
CA ALA A 60 -11.72 -22.08 5.97
C ALA A 60 -10.73 -22.89 6.82
N PRO A 61 -11.04 -24.15 7.21
CA PRO A 61 -10.25 -24.95 8.16
C PRO A 61 -8.83 -25.24 7.70
N ASN A 62 -8.60 -25.24 6.39
CA ASN A 62 -7.31 -25.55 5.76
C ASN A 62 -6.61 -24.33 5.18
N ALA A 63 -7.10 -23.12 5.45
CA ALA A 63 -6.48 -21.91 4.94
C ALA A 63 -5.09 -21.74 5.53
N LYS A 64 -4.10 -21.54 4.65
CA LYS A 64 -2.69 -21.32 5.01
C LYS A 64 -2.33 -19.86 5.07
N THR A 65 -3.14 -19.02 4.46
CA THR A 65 -2.91 -17.58 4.31
C THR A 65 -4.14 -16.80 4.71
N PHE A 66 -3.95 -15.69 5.42
CA PHE A 66 -4.99 -14.74 5.80
C PHE A 66 -4.51 -13.30 5.61
N GLN A 67 -5.45 -12.42 5.36
CA GLN A 67 -5.19 -10.98 5.40
C GLN A 67 -5.70 -10.42 6.74
N LEU A 68 -4.81 -9.77 7.49
CA LEU A 68 -5.19 -8.90 8.60
C LEU A 68 -5.81 -7.64 8.00
N LEU A 69 -7.12 -7.51 8.17
CA LEU A 69 -7.89 -6.45 7.55
C LEU A 69 -7.73 -5.13 8.32
N SER A 70 -7.78 -4.03 7.62
CA SER A 70 -7.74 -2.62 7.99
C SER A 70 -6.55 -1.91 7.36
N ALA A 71 -6.47 -0.58 7.50
CA ALA A 71 -5.40 0.21 6.89
C ALA A 71 -4.02 -0.08 7.49
N ASN A 72 -3.95 -0.26 8.81
CA ASN A 72 -2.67 -0.46 9.49
C ASN A 72 -2.80 -1.23 10.83
N PRO A 73 -3.10 -2.53 10.79
CA PRO A 73 -3.21 -3.34 12.02
C PRO A 73 -1.90 -3.38 12.83
N LEU A 74 -0.73 -3.15 12.19
CA LEU A 74 0.56 -3.07 12.88
C LEU A 74 0.77 -1.75 13.66
N ALA A 75 -0.17 -0.81 13.62
CA ALA A 75 -0.16 0.36 14.51
C ALA A 75 -0.31 -0.02 15.99
N LEU A 76 -0.87 -1.19 16.30
CA LEU A 76 -0.93 -1.67 17.67
C LEU A 76 0.47 -1.85 18.26
N SER A 77 0.66 -1.50 19.52
CA SER A 77 1.88 -1.85 20.25
C SER A 77 2.07 -3.38 20.25
N PHE A 78 3.31 -3.83 20.37
CA PHE A 78 3.64 -5.26 20.37
C PHE A 78 2.81 -6.05 21.39
N ASP A 79 2.66 -5.52 22.61
CA ASP A 79 1.92 -6.16 23.71
C ASP A 79 0.41 -6.28 23.43
N ARG A 80 -0.13 -5.42 22.58
CA ARG A 80 -1.54 -5.50 22.15
C ARG A 80 -1.72 -6.34 20.89
N LEU A 81 -0.74 -6.37 20.02
CA LEU A 81 -0.78 -7.11 18.76
C LEU A 81 -0.55 -8.61 18.98
N MET A 82 0.52 -8.97 19.70
CA MET A 82 0.95 -10.37 19.84
C MET A 82 -0.13 -11.29 20.43
N PRO A 83 -0.90 -10.94 21.50
CA PRO A 83 -1.96 -11.80 22.00
C PRO A 83 -3.06 -12.08 20.97
N ARG A 84 -3.35 -11.13 20.06
CA ARG A 84 -4.31 -11.32 18.95
C ARG A 84 -3.82 -12.31 17.93
N LEU A 85 -2.55 -12.20 17.54
CA LEU A 85 -1.91 -13.15 16.61
C LEU A 85 -1.83 -14.55 17.22
N GLN A 86 -1.51 -14.66 18.50
CA GLN A 86 -1.51 -15.93 19.23
C GLN A 86 -2.90 -16.56 19.27
N LEU A 87 -3.95 -15.75 19.49
CA LEU A 87 -5.32 -16.22 19.43
C LEU A 87 -5.68 -16.74 18.02
N ILE A 88 -5.30 -16.02 16.97
CA ILE A 88 -5.47 -16.47 15.58
C ILE A 88 -4.78 -17.82 15.36
N ARG A 89 -3.54 -17.98 15.75
CA ARG A 89 -2.78 -19.24 15.62
C ARG A 89 -3.40 -20.40 16.40
N LYS A 90 -3.94 -20.12 17.59
CA LYS A 90 -4.65 -21.13 18.41
C LYS A 90 -5.85 -21.71 17.68
N TYR A 91 -6.67 -20.87 17.04
CA TYR A 91 -7.87 -21.30 16.31
C TYR A 91 -7.59 -21.83 14.90
N LEU A 92 -6.53 -21.36 14.26
CA LEU A 92 -6.15 -21.69 12.90
C LEU A 92 -4.71 -22.26 12.86
N PRO A 93 -4.51 -23.50 13.37
CA PRO A 93 -3.15 -24.07 13.53
C PRO A 93 -2.43 -24.33 12.19
N ASN A 94 -3.19 -24.49 11.09
CA ASN A 94 -2.65 -24.69 9.74
C ASN A 94 -2.21 -23.41 9.05
N LEU A 95 -2.49 -22.25 9.65
CA LEU A 95 -2.11 -20.95 9.13
C LEU A 95 -0.59 -20.82 9.06
N GLN A 96 -0.06 -20.41 7.93
CA GLN A 96 1.37 -20.21 7.69
C GLN A 96 1.70 -18.72 7.62
N HIS A 97 0.92 -17.96 6.84
CA HIS A 97 1.20 -16.57 6.52
C HIS A 97 0.03 -15.65 6.86
N MET A 98 0.34 -14.50 7.46
CA MET A 98 -0.59 -13.40 7.74
C MET A 98 -0.07 -12.16 7.05
N TYR A 99 -0.75 -11.76 5.99
CA TYR A 99 -0.47 -10.50 5.31
C TYR A 99 -1.11 -9.32 6.05
N ALA A 100 -0.40 -8.20 6.13
CA ALA A 100 -0.91 -6.96 6.71
C ALA A 100 -0.55 -5.75 5.86
N ALA A 101 -1.48 -4.80 5.73
CA ALA A 101 -1.12 -3.45 5.32
C ALA A 101 -0.55 -2.69 6.52
N THR A 102 0.37 -1.77 6.29
CA THR A 102 0.98 -0.97 7.36
C THR A 102 1.49 0.37 6.82
N ARG A 103 1.67 1.32 7.71
CA ARG A 103 2.35 2.58 7.44
C ARG A 103 3.82 2.48 7.88
N VAL A 104 4.66 3.35 7.37
CA VAL A 104 6.09 3.43 7.74
C VAL A 104 6.25 3.68 9.24
N ASP A 105 5.48 4.61 9.79
CA ASP A 105 5.52 4.98 11.21
C ASP A 105 5.04 3.87 12.16
N ASP A 106 4.28 2.90 11.71
CA ASP A 106 3.89 1.73 12.52
C ASP A 106 5.09 0.82 12.84
N ILE A 107 6.06 0.74 11.92
CA ILE A 107 7.29 -0.06 12.10
C ILE A 107 8.24 0.63 13.07
N LYS A 108 8.28 1.97 13.07
CA LYS A 108 9.15 2.78 13.93
C LYS A 108 9.03 2.41 15.42
N ASN A 109 7.83 2.09 15.87
CA ASN A 109 7.52 1.80 17.27
C ASN A 109 7.77 0.34 17.68
N LYS A 110 8.45 -0.46 16.86
CA LYS A 110 8.80 -1.86 17.14
C LYS A 110 10.30 -2.05 17.11
N THR A 111 10.83 -2.87 18.02
CA THR A 111 12.23 -3.30 17.97
C THR A 111 12.40 -4.39 16.90
N ILE A 112 13.64 -4.65 16.49
CA ILE A 112 13.98 -5.71 15.55
C ILE A 112 13.57 -7.08 16.11
N GLU A 113 13.77 -7.33 17.42
CA GLU A 113 13.35 -8.55 18.09
C GLU A 113 11.83 -8.73 18.07
N GLN A 114 11.08 -7.65 18.25
CA GLN A 114 9.63 -7.66 18.14
C GLN A 114 9.18 -7.96 16.69
N LEU A 115 9.84 -7.39 15.70
CA LEU A 115 9.57 -7.68 14.29
C LEU A 115 9.90 -9.13 13.95
N LYS A 116 11.02 -9.68 14.43
CA LYS A 116 11.35 -11.11 14.29
C LYS A 116 10.28 -12.00 14.91
N ALA A 117 9.79 -11.65 16.10
CA ALA A 117 8.69 -12.39 16.73
C ALA A 117 7.37 -12.31 15.95
N LEU A 118 7.08 -11.17 15.29
CA LEU A 118 5.93 -11.05 14.39
C LEU A 118 6.09 -11.93 13.15
N ARG A 119 7.28 -11.97 12.53
CA ARG A 119 7.60 -12.88 11.43
C ARG A 119 7.40 -14.34 11.85
N ASP A 120 7.94 -14.73 12.99
CA ASP A 120 7.94 -16.11 13.46
C ASP A 120 6.53 -16.63 13.79
N ILE A 121 5.60 -15.72 14.16
CA ILE A 121 4.19 -16.07 14.33
C ILE A 121 3.41 -16.07 13.02
N GLY A 122 4.03 -15.63 11.91
CA GLY A 122 3.48 -15.69 10.57
C GLY A 122 3.13 -14.34 9.92
N VAL A 123 3.42 -13.20 10.57
CA VAL A 123 3.34 -11.87 9.91
C VAL A 123 4.66 -11.63 9.19
N ASP A 124 4.85 -12.34 8.08
CA ASP A 124 6.11 -12.42 7.34
C ASP A 124 6.07 -11.67 5.99
N GLU A 125 4.91 -11.11 5.64
CA GLU A 125 4.71 -10.31 4.45
C GLU A 125 3.79 -9.12 4.72
N ILE A 126 4.25 -7.92 4.35
CA ILE A 126 3.49 -6.69 4.57
C ILE A 126 3.45 -5.81 3.32
N SER A 127 2.35 -5.05 3.17
CA SER A 127 2.30 -3.91 2.26
C SER A 127 2.66 -2.66 3.03
N LEU A 128 3.75 -2.03 2.65
CA LEU A 128 4.18 -0.77 3.21
C LEU A 128 3.65 0.38 2.35
N GLY A 129 2.67 1.09 2.87
CA GLY A 129 2.03 2.22 2.19
C GLY A 129 2.96 3.44 2.13
N VAL A 130 4.03 3.33 1.34
CA VAL A 130 5.03 4.38 1.14
C VAL A 130 4.45 5.51 0.29
N GLU A 131 3.90 5.19 -0.86
CA GLU A 131 3.32 6.04 -1.91
C GLU A 131 4.36 6.93 -2.63
N ILE A 132 5.39 7.42 -1.93
CA ILE A 132 6.28 8.48 -2.36
C ILE A 132 7.62 8.33 -1.65
N GLY A 133 8.73 8.68 -2.32
CA GLY A 133 10.05 8.84 -1.71
C GLY A 133 10.55 10.29 -1.67
N ASP A 134 9.74 11.24 -2.14
CA ASP A 134 10.06 12.66 -2.20
C ASP A 134 9.54 13.43 -0.97
N ASP A 135 10.40 14.05 -0.19
CA ASP A 135 10.05 14.73 1.07
C ASP A 135 9.09 15.91 0.87
N TRP A 136 9.25 16.68 -0.22
CA TRP A 136 8.33 17.77 -0.51
C TRP A 136 6.91 17.24 -0.71
N THR A 137 6.75 16.17 -1.49
CA THR A 137 5.45 15.57 -1.76
C THR A 137 4.89 14.89 -0.50
N LEU A 138 5.72 14.18 0.29
CA LEU A 138 5.31 13.58 1.56
C LEU A 138 4.70 14.62 2.51
N GLN A 139 5.35 15.77 2.65
CA GLN A 139 4.85 16.90 3.45
C GLN A 139 3.58 17.49 2.83
N ARG A 140 3.57 17.73 1.51
CA ARG A 140 2.47 18.35 0.77
C ARG A 140 1.16 17.60 0.93
N ILE A 141 1.21 16.26 0.91
CA ILE A 141 0.03 15.40 1.05
C ILE A 141 -0.26 14.98 2.50
N ASN A 142 0.49 15.50 3.46
CA ASN A 142 0.36 15.17 4.88
C ASN A 142 0.52 13.65 5.15
N LYS A 143 1.62 13.05 4.68
CA LYS A 143 1.86 11.62 4.88
C LYS A 143 2.32 11.31 6.31
N GLY A 144 3.00 12.26 6.99
CA GLY A 144 3.36 12.20 8.41
C GLY A 144 4.71 11.56 8.72
N TYR A 145 5.53 11.29 7.70
CA TYR A 145 6.91 10.79 7.82
C TYR A 145 7.76 11.28 6.64
N THR A 146 9.07 11.06 6.70
CA THR A 146 10.06 11.51 5.73
C THR A 146 10.60 10.35 4.89
N ALA A 147 11.34 10.67 3.82
CA ALA A 147 12.09 9.71 3.02
C ALA A 147 13.13 8.94 3.86
N GLN A 148 13.77 9.61 4.82
CA GLN A 148 14.69 8.98 5.75
C GLN A 148 13.98 7.97 6.66
N ASP A 149 12.78 8.26 7.16
CA ASP A 149 11.97 7.30 7.92
C ASP A 149 11.67 6.04 7.09
N ILE A 150 11.40 6.20 5.77
CA ILE A 150 11.17 5.06 4.87
C ILE A 150 12.39 4.14 4.84
N LEU A 151 13.59 4.69 4.59
CA LEU A 151 14.83 3.93 4.55
C LEU A 151 15.09 3.19 5.87
N GLU A 152 14.99 3.88 6.99
CA GLU A 152 15.23 3.30 8.32
C GLU A 152 14.27 2.13 8.61
N GLN A 153 12.99 2.28 8.27
CA GLN A 153 12.03 1.23 8.56
C GLN A 153 12.14 0.05 7.56
N CYS A 154 12.47 0.29 6.29
CA CYS A 154 12.77 -0.78 5.34
C CYS A 154 13.98 -1.60 5.79
N HIS A 155 15.08 -0.97 6.20
CA HIS A 155 16.26 -1.68 6.71
C HIS A 155 15.95 -2.48 7.98
N LYS A 156 15.07 -2.00 8.88
CA LYS A 156 14.60 -2.78 10.03
C LYS A 156 13.81 -4.02 9.61
N LEU A 157 12.99 -3.91 8.56
CA LEU A 157 12.24 -5.06 8.01
C LEU A 157 13.20 -6.07 7.38
N ASP A 158 14.20 -5.61 6.63
CA ASP A 158 15.25 -6.47 6.05
C ASP A 158 16.00 -7.24 7.14
N GLU A 159 16.43 -6.56 8.22
CA GLU A 159 17.12 -7.20 9.35
C GLU A 159 16.22 -8.18 10.11
N ALA A 160 14.93 -7.89 10.19
CA ALA A 160 13.96 -8.80 10.78
C ALA A 160 13.60 -9.99 9.88
N GLY A 161 13.92 -9.93 8.58
CA GLY A 161 13.56 -10.92 7.58
C GLY A 161 12.07 -10.93 7.25
N ILE A 162 11.38 -9.77 7.36
CA ILE A 162 10.01 -9.58 6.91
C ILE A 162 10.03 -9.07 5.48
N ARG A 163 9.37 -9.79 4.59
CA ARG A 163 9.22 -9.38 3.18
C ARG A 163 8.22 -8.24 3.08
N TYR A 164 8.48 -7.29 2.22
CA TYR A 164 7.56 -6.17 2.03
C TYR A 164 7.44 -5.74 0.59
N TRP A 165 6.34 -5.12 0.28
CA TRP A 165 6.14 -4.39 -0.97
C TRP A 165 5.93 -2.92 -0.67
N MET A 166 6.35 -2.13 -1.63
CA MET A 166 6.23 -0.68 -1.60
C MET A 166 5.25 -0.22 -2.67
N THR A 167 4.55 0.85 -2.39
CA THR A 167 3.62 1.46 -3.33
C THR A 167 4.17 2.76 -3.87
N PHE A 168 4.02 3.01 -5.17
CA PHE A 168 4.26 4.29 -5.82
C PHE A 168 2.94 4.86 -6.33
N LEU A 169 2.54 6.03 -5.83
CA LEU A 169 1.29 6.67 -6.20
C LEU A 169 1.51 7.75 -7.27
N ASN A 170 1.25 7.36 -8.50
CA ASN A 170 1.41 8.17 -9.70
C ASN A 170 0.50 9.40 -9.68
N GLY A 171 1.03 10.57 -9.98
CA GLY A 171 0.30 11.83 -10.10
C GLY A 171 0.03 12.56 -8.79
N VAL A 172 0.44 12.03 -7.64
CA VAL A 172 0.10 12.61 -6.32
C VAL A 172 0.85 13.91 -6.01
N ALA A 173 1.99 14.15 -6.66
CA ALA A 173 2.75 15.40 -6.55
C ALA A 173 2.14 16.56 -7.36
N GLY A 174 1.26 16.25 -8.32
CA GLY A 174 0.75 17.22 -9.27
C GLY A 174 1.73 17.51 -10.41
N ARG A 175 1.25 18.25 -11.41
CA ARG A 175 1.98 18.48 -12.67
C ARG A 175 3.35 19.14 -12.46
N GLU A 176 3.44 20.12 -11.58
CA GLU A 176 4.64 20.94 -11.42
C GLU A 176 5.80 20.17 -10.77
N HIS A 177 5.51 19.15 -9.94
CA HIS A 177 6.49 18.37 -9.19
C HIS A 177 6.60 16.91 -9.63
N SER A 178 5.91 16.55 -10.72
CA SER A 178 5.81 15.17 -11.23
C SER A 178 7.18 14.54 -11.50
N HIS A 179 8.07 15.25 -12.17
CA HIS A 179 9.42 14.75 -12.49
C HIS A 179 10.25 14.48 -11.23
N ASP A 180 10.33 15.45 -10.31
CA ASP A 180 11.13 15.34 -9.10
C ASP A 180 10.58 14.25 -8.18
N HIS A 181 9.26 14.16 -8.07
CA HIS A 181 8.57 13.07 -7.37
C HIS A 181 8.99 11.69 -7.90
N ALA A 182 9.01 11.51 -9.23
CA ALA A 182 9.38 10.24 -9.84
C ALA A 182 10.86 9.89 -9.60
N VAL A 183 11.77 10.84 -9.77
CA VAL A 183 13.21 10.63 -9.61
C VAL A 183 13.56 10.36 -8.14
N HIS A 184 13.17 11.25 -7.22
CA HIS A 184 13.48 11.11 -5.80
C HIS A 184 12.84 9.84 -5.20
N SER A 185 11.63 9.48 -5.63
CA SER A 185 11.00 8.23 -5.19
C SER A 185 11.81 7.01 -5.65
N ALA A 186 12.29 6.99 -6.90
CA ALA A 186 13.14 5.91 -7.39
C ALA A 186 14.46 5.81 -6.62
N GLU A 187 15.09 6.94 -6.27
CA GLU A 187 16.32 6.98 -5.47
C GLU A 187 16.14 6.34 -4.08
N ILE A 188 15.01 6.61 -3.43
CA ILE A 188 14.67 5.99 -2.13
C ILE A 188 14.38 4.49 -2.31
N PHE A 189 13.58 4.11 -3.30
CA PHE A 189 13.23 2.72 -3.56
C PHE A 189 14.45 1.86 -3.90
N ASN A 190 15.44 2.42 -4.59
CA ASN A 190 16.70 1.76 -4.93
C ASN A 190 17.58 1.41 -3.71
N GLN A 191 17.36 2.05 -2.57
CA GLN A 191 18.06 1.78 -1.32
C GLN A 191 17.31 0.80 -0.42
N CYS A 192 16.13 0.34 -0.85
CA CYS A 192 15.28 -0.62 -0.17
C CYS A 192 15.29 -1.96 -0.93
N HIS A 193 14.83 -3.05 -0.30
CA HIS A 193 14.75 -4.38 -0.91
C HIS A 193 13.31 -4.90 -0.99
N PRO A 194 12.38 -4.15 -1.62
CA PRO A 194 11.00 -4.61 -1.74
C PRO A 194 10.93 -5.85 -2.62
N MET A 195 10.13 -6.85 -2.21
CA MET A 195 9.83 -7.99 -3.08
C MET A 195 8.96 -7.59 -4.27
N LEU A 196 8.15 -6.54 -4.12
CA LEU A 196 7.25 -6.03 -5.14
C LEU A 196 7.15 -4.49 -5.03
N VAL A 197 7.18 -3.83 -6.17
CA VAL A 197 6.78 -2.43 -6.32
C VAL A 197 5.41 -2.41 -7.01
N GLY A 198 4.39 -2.01 -6.23
CA GLY A 198 3.05 -1.77 -6.74
C GLY A 198 2.89 -0.32 -7.16
N THR A 199 2.32 -0.04 -8.32
CA THR A 199 2.02 1.33 -8.70
C THR A 199 0.52 1.54 -8.90
N GLY A 200 0.02 2.69 -8.46
CA GLY A 200 -1.35 3.11 -8.66
C GLY A 200 -1.41 4.53 -9.25
N GLY A 201 -2.46 4.84 -10.00
CA GLY A 201 -2.69 6.20 -10.48
C GLY A 201 -3.61 6.98 -9.53
N LEU A 202 -3.26 8.21 -9.18
CA LEU A 202 -4.10 9.08 -8.36
C LEU A 202 -5.50 9.20 -8.98
N THR A 203 -6.50 8.95 -8.16
CA THR A 203 -7.89 9.27 -8.48
C THR A 203 -8.42 10.22 -7.39
N LEU A 204 -8.90 11.38 -7.82
CA LEU A 204 -9.43 12.40 -6.90
C LEU A 204 -10.87 12.06 -6.55
N PHE A 205 -11.08 11.56 -5.34
CA PHE A 205 -12.42 11.23 -4.85
C PHE A 205 -13.06 12.42 -4.13
N PRO A 206 -14.41 12.54 -4.19
CA PRO A 206 -15.14 13.51 -3.40
C PRO A 206 -14.79 13.42 -1.90
N GLY A 207 -14.63 14.57 -1.25
CA GLY A 207 -14.27 14.67 0.17
C GLY A 207 -12.75 14.60 0.44
N THR A 208 -11.91 14.53 -0.59
CA THR A 208 -10.45 14.68 -0.41
C THR A 208 -10.04 16.14 -0.45
N PRO A 209 -9.17 16.62 0.48
CA PRO A 209 -8.60 17.96 0.40
C PRO A 209 -7.91 18.25 -0.94
N LEU A 210 -7.30 17.23 -1.56
CA LEU A 210 -6.61 17.39 -2.83
C LEU A 210 -7.57 17.70 -4.00
N LEU A 211 -8.81 17.15 -3.98
CA LEU A 211 -9.85 17.52 -4.94
C LEU A 211 -10.33 18.98 -4.72
N GLU A 212 -10.48 19.40 -3.47
CA GLU A 212 -10.85 20.79 -3.15
C GLU A 212 -9.77 21.79 -3.61
N GLU A 213 -8.48 21.44 -3.38
CA GLU A 213 -7.32 22.21 -3.85
C GLU A 213 -7.28 22.31 -5.39
N THR A 214 -7.69 21.23 -6.09
CA THR A 214 -7.85 21.27 -7.57
C THR A 214 -8.92 22.29 -7.97
N GLY A 215 -10.05 22.32 -7.27
CA GLY A 215 -11.12 23.29 -7.54
C GLY A 215 -10.72 24.75 -7.29
N ARG A 216 -9.74 25.00 -6.42
CA ARG A 216 -9.18 26.34 -6.15
C ARG A 216 -7.95 26.68 -7.02
N GLY A 217 -7.50 25.78 -7.88
CA GLY A 217 -6.28 25.94 -8.70
C GLY A 217 -4.96 25.81 -7.92
N GLU A 218 -5.00 25.25 -6.71
CA GLU A 218 -3.83 25.03 -5.85
C GLU A 218 -3.14 23.69 -6.10
N PHE A 219 -3.79 22.81 -6.84
CA PHE A 219 -3.28 21.52 -7.29
C PHE A 219 -3.69 21.27 -8.73
N THR A 220 -2.73 20.97 -9.60
CA THR A 220 -2.99 20.61 -11.00
C THR A 220 -2.77 19.12 -11.18
N PRO A 221 -3.83 18.30 -11.32
CA PRO A 221 -3.66 16.87 -11.53
C PRO A 221 -3.01 16.58 -12.88
N LEU A 222 -2.31 15.45 -12.97
CA LEU A 222 -1.81 14.92 -14.23
C LEU A 222 -2.96 14.38 -15.09
N ASP A 223 -2.86 14.55 -16.40
CA ASP A 223 -3.67 13.80 -17.35
C ASP A 223 -3.13 12.36 -17.54
N GLU A 224 -3.82 11.55 -18.36
CA GLU A 224 -3.45 10.15 -18.56
C GLU A 224 -2.10 9.97 -19.30
N ARG A 225 -1.70 10.93 -20.10
CA ARG A 225 -0.39 10.93 -20.77
C ARG A 225 0.72 11.30 -19.78
N GLU A 226 0.52 12.37 -19.05
CA GLU A 226 1.45 12.84 -18.02
C GLU A 226 1.66 11.78 -16.92
N MET A 227 0.60 11.06 -16.51
CA MET A 227 0.75 9.94 -15.58
C MET A 227 1.63 8.82 -16.12
N LYS A 228 1.56 8.52 -17.43
CA LYS A 228 2.45 7.53 -18.05
C LYS A 228 3.88 8.03 -18.15
N GLN A 229 4.07 9.32 -18.43
CA GLN A 229 5.39 9.96 -18.46
C GLN A 229 6.05 9.93 -17.06
N GLU A 230 5.31 10.25 -16.00
CA GLU A 230 5.80 10.15 -14.63
C GLU A 230 6.19 8.70 -14.28
N LEU A 231 5.35 7.74 -14.59
CA LEU A 231 5.65 6.32 -14.39
C LEU A 231 6.89 5.89 -15.19
N HIS A 232 7.02 6.34 -16.45
CA HIS A 232 8.19 6.07 -17.27
C HIS A 232 9.47 6.62 -16.61
N THR A 233 9.44 7.86 -16.13
CA THR A 233 10.55 8.49 -15.41
C THR A 233 10.91 7.69 -14.16
N PHE A 234 9.93 7.31 -13.33
CA PHE A 234 10.14 6.49 -12.14
C PHE A 234 10.80 5.15 -12.49
N LEU A 235 10.26 4.40 -13.46
CA LEU A 235 10.80 3.11 -13.86
C LEU A 235 12.17 3.22 -14.54
N GLN A 236 12.44 4.31 -15.25
CA GLN A 236 13.75 4.58 -15.84
C GLN A 236 14.84 4.71 -14.78
N HIS A 237 14.54 5.37 -13.66
CA HIS A 237 15.49 5.58 -12.54
C HIS A 237 15.47 4.42 -11.52
N LEU A 238 14.46 3.55 -11.56
CA LEU A 238 14.38 2.40 -10.65
C LEU A 238 15.42 1.34 -11.04
N THR A 239 16.16 0.84 -10.04
CA THR A 239 17.22 -0.19 -10.21
C THR A 239 17.11 -1.33 -9.21
N CYS A 240 16.11 -1.33 -8.32
CA CYS A 240 15.93 -2.42 -7.36
C CYS A 240 15.45 -3.70 -8.06
N ASP A 241 15.91 -4.86 -7.57
CA ASP A 241 15.46 -6.18 -8.01
C ASP A 241 14.14 -6.53 -7.32
N CYS A 242 13.05 -6.42 -8.05
CA CYS A 242 11.71 -6.61 -7.52
C CYS A 242 10.73 -7.10 -8.58
N GLU A 243 9.58 -7.61 -8.16
CA GLU A 243 8.42 -7.71 -9.05
C GLU A 243 7.78 -6.32 -9.25
N LEU A 244 7.28 -6.05 -10.45
CA LEU A 244 6.48 -4.87 -10.75
C LEU A 244 5.01 -5.25 -10.94
N ASN A 245 4.10 -4.42 -10.42
CA ASN A 245 2.67 -4.58 -10.67
C ASN A 245 1.98 -3.21 -10.74
N THR A 246 1.42 -2.86 -11.90
CA THR A 246 0.75 -1.58 -12.14
C THR A 246 -0.78 -1.69 -12.22
N HIS A 247 -1.37 -2.79 -11.76
CA HIS A 247 -2.81 -3.04 -11.93
C HIS A 247 -3.72 -2.14 -11.09
N HIS A 248 -3.21 -1.60 -9.99
CA HIS A 248 -4.06 -0.84 -9.06
C HIS A 248 -4.32 0.57 -9.59
N THR A 249 -5.58 0.88 -9.86
CA THR A 249 -6.06 2.18 -10.38
C THR A 249 -5.36 2.72 -11.64
N SER A 250 -4.46 1.95 -12.23
CA SER A 250 -3.79 2.29 -13.48
C SER A 250 -4.67 2.02 -14.70
N THR A 251 -4.39 2.71 -15.79
CA THR A 251 -4.97 2.46 -17.12
C THR A 251 -4.03 1.64 -18.01
N LEU A 252 -2.84 1.31 -17.50
CA LEU A 252 -1.86 0.43 -18.15
C LEU A 252 -1.43 -0.66 -17.18
N HIS A 253 -1.52 -1.92 -17.61
CA HIS A 253 -1.26 -3.09 -16.78
C HIS A 253 0.07 -3.75 -17.18
N LEU A 254 1.10 -3.48 -16.39
CA LEU A 254 2.43 -4.09 -16.51
C LEU A 254 2.70 -4.95 -15.27
N THR A 255 3.22 -6.16 -15.47
CA THR A 255 3.54 -7.10 -14.38
C THR A 255 4.74 -7.96 -14.70
N GLY A 256 5.41 -8.43 -13.65
CA GLY A 256 6.49 -9.42 -13.69
C GLY A 256 7.82 -8.89 -13.17
N PRO A 257 8.88 -9.70 -13.26
CA PRO A 257 10.20 -9.35 -12.77
C PRO A 257 10.69 -8.09 -13.49
N PHE A 258 11.07 -7.08 -12.68
CA PHE A 258 11.33 -5.74 -13.20
C PHE A 258 12.67 -5.65 -13.94
N LEU A 259 13.79 -5.93 -13.26
CA LEU A 259 15.12 -5.70 -13.86
C LEU A 259 15.35 -6.49 -15.16
N PRO A 260 15.03 -7.80 -15.25
CA PRO A 260 15.22 -8.54 -16.50
C PRO A 260 14.38 -8.03 -17.67
N ARG A 261 13.28 -7.35 -17.38
CA ARG A 261 12.32 -6.86 -18.38
C ARG A 261 12.25 -5.34 -18.46
N LYS A 262 13.13 -4.63 -17.76
CA LYS A 262 13.09 -3.16 -17.66
C LYS A 262 12.93 -2.47 -19.01
N GLN A 263 13.79 -2.77 -19.97
CA GLN A 263 13.72 -2.14 -21.29
C GLN A 263 12.40 -2.44 -21.99
N GLN A 264 11.95 -3.70 -21.99
CA GLN A 264 10.65 -4.08 -22.57
C GLN A 264 9.48 -3.32 -21.94
N LEU A 265 9.52 -3.11 -20.63
CA LEU A 265 8.47 -2.39 -19.89
C LEU A 265 8.50 -0.89 -20.22
N LEU A 266 9.69 -0.29 -20.35
CA LEU A 266 9.86 1.10 -20.76
C LEU A 266 9.39 1.32 -22.20
N ASP A 267 9.72 0.41 -23.12
CA ASP A 267 9.28 0.50 -24.53
C ASP A 267 7.74 0.40 -24.64
N ALA A 268 7.12 -0.53 -23.90
CA ALA A 268 5.66 -0.65 -23.86
C ALA A 268 4.97 0.58 -23.28
N LEU A 269 5.59 1.21 -22.28
CA LEU A 269 5.08 2.43 -21.67
C LEU A 269 5.25 3.63 -22.59
N GLN A 270 6.37 3.71 -23.32
CA GLN A 270 6.62 4.73 -24.33
C GLN A 270 5.59 4.62 -25.48
N ASP A 271 5.34 3.41 -25.98
CA ASP A 271 4.30 3.17 -27.00
C ASP A 271 2.92 3.65 -26.52
N ALA A 272 2.58 3.36 -25.26
CA ALA A 272 1.33 3.85 -24.67
C ALA A 272 1.30 5.39 -24.48
N ILE A 273 2.43 6.06 -24.26
CA ILE A 273 2.54 7.53 -24.22
C ILE A 273 2.26 8.13 -25.61
N ASP A 274 2.80 7.49 -26.65
CA ASP A 274 2.75 8.01 -28.02
C ASP A 274 1.38 7.76 -28.69
N HIS A 275 0.75 6.63 -28.42
CA HIS A 275 -0.39 6.14 -29.21
C HIS A 275 -1.70 5.95 -28.44
N ALA A 276 -1.73 6.05 -27.10
CA ALA A 276 -2.96 5.84 -26.34
C ALA A 276 -4.02 6.92 -26.58
N ASP A 277 -5.28 6.50 -26.69
CA ASP A 277 -6.43 7.41 -26.66
C ASP A 277 -6.63 7.95 -25.22
N ILE A 278 -6.08 9.14 -25.00
CA ILE A 278 -6.06 9.79 -23.67
C ILE A 278 -7.49 10.09 -23.19
N ASP A 279 -8.38 10.49 -24.06
CA ASP A 279 -9.78 10.79 -23.72
C ASP A 279 -10.54 9.52 -23.32
N ALA A 280 -10.30 8.40 -24.01
CA ALA A 280 -10.89 7.12 -23.65
C ALA A 280 -10.38 6.67 -22.25
N LEU A 281 -9.10 6.81 -21.97
CA LEU A 281 -8.50 6.46 -20.69
C LEU A 281 -9.01 7.36 -19.54
N ALA A 282 -9.17 8.66 -19.80
CA ALA A 282 -9.75 9.59 -18.84
C ALA A 282 -11.21 9.20 -18.47
N ARG A 283 -12.01 8.78 -19.47
CA ARG A 283 -13.37 8.27 -19.21
C ARG A 283 -13.35 7.00 -18.34
N VAL A 284 -12.41 6.08 -18.58
CA VAL A 284 -12.23 4.88 -17.74
C VAL A 284 -11.89 5.26 -16.29
N ARG A 285 -10.98 6.23 -16.09
CA ARG A 285 -10.63 6.71 -14.76
C ARG A 285 -11.82 7.32 -14.03
N GLN A 286 -12.63 8.13 -14.70
CA GLN A 286 -13.83 8.74 -14.12
C GLN A 286 -14.89 7.74 -13.67
N GLN A 287 -14.88 6.52 -14.20
CA GLN A 287 -15.79 5.44 -13.81
C GLN A 287 -15.34 4.67 -12.56
N LYS A 288 -14.11 4.89 -12.07
CA LYS A 288 -13.62 4.23 -10.86
C LYS A 288 -14.38 4.74 -9.63
N ARG A 289 -14.90 3.81 -8.83
CA ARG A 289 -15.79 4.11 -7.69
C ARG A 289 -15.11 3.93 -6.32
N GLY A 290 -13.89 3.45 -6.29
CA GLY A 290 -13.12 3.21 -5.07
C GLY A 290 -11.65 2.93 -5.36
N LEU A 291 -10.87 2.91 -4.30
CA LEU A 291 -9.46 2.55 -4.30
C LEU A 291 -9.28 1.05 -4.37
#